data_b30320afc08b9d4180039bb7c5c3c012
#
_entry.id   b30320afc08b9d4180039bb7c5c3c012
#
_cell.length_a   1.000
_cell.length_b   1.000
_cell.length_c   1.000
_cell.angle_alpha   90.00
_cell.angle_beta   90.00
_cell.angle_gamma   90.00
#
_symmetry.space_group_name_H-M   'P 1'
#
loop_
_entity.id
_entity.type
_entity.pdbx_description
1 polymer ?
#
loop_
_entity_poly.entity_id
_entity_poly.type
_entity_poly.pdbx_seq_one_letter_code
_entity_poly.pdbx_strand_id
1 'polypeptide(L)'
;MLKKSIAVLAVLVGCSWIAWSWQNDAKSVIATATKALGADNLKSIEFSGSGYDFTLGQAANPKLPWPKFNDKTYTRLISFEPPASRMQRVRTQGENPPRGGGQQPVIGEQQQNQVVASGSPQAATLMDDLMMSVPYGFLRAASAASDTKVTSKTVSGKKYTVLTFTALNKAPTSGYLNTQGILERVETKIDNNVLGDIPFETTFDNYKDFSGVKFPTHIIQKQGGFPVLDLTITDVKPNAPAVFDQGKGKGGAPPAAAPTATTSEKLGDGVYLILGGYGALAVDMTDHIVVVEGPQNDQRADAVIAEAKRLIPNKPIRYVVNTHAHFDHAGGLRAFVAEGATVITHEINKPYYQKIWANSHTLSPDKLAQAPKKPAFKTVGEKLVLTDGTHTIELYHMTNFGHHDGMLLAYLPKEKILLEADAFNPPAQVLTQTPATISPYNQSLAANIERLKLDVQRIIPVHLPADNRKVTMTELMKAIGKG
;
A
#
# COMPACT_ATOMS: atom_id res chain seq x y z
N MET A 1 -38.32 -11.67 -46.58
CA MET A 1 -37.96 -11.05 -45.29
C MET A 1 -38.16 -11.96 -44.07
N LEU A 2 -38.98 -13.00 -44.13
CA LEU A 2 -39.26 -13.88 -42.96
C LEU A 2 -38.12 -14.81 -42.56
N LYS A 3 -37.26 -15.27 -43.47
CA LYS A 3 -36.16 -16.22 -43.15
C LYS A 3 -34.98 -15.61 -42.42
N LYS A 4 -34.72 -14.28 -42.51
CA LYS A 4 -33.62 -13.62 -41.78
C LYS A 4 -33.98 -13.31 -40.31
N SER A 5 -35.25 -13.10 -40.01
CA SER A 5 -35.74 -12.82 -38.65
C SER A 5 -35.72 -14.05 -37.74
N ILE A 6 -35.92 -15.26 -38.30
CA ILE A 6 -35.91 -16.51 -37.53
C ILE A 6 -34.47 -16.90 -37.11
N ALA A 7 -33.46 -16.62 -37.96
CA ALA A 7 -32.08 -16.90 -37.63
C ALA A 7 -31.54 -16.01 -36.48
N VAL A 8 -31.95 -14.72 -36.43
CA VAL A 8 -31.57 -13.80 -35.35
C VAL A 8 -32.24 -14.19 -34.01
N LEU A 9 -33.50 -14.63 -34.05
CA LEU A 9 -34.22 -15.07 -32.87
C LEU A 9 -33.62 -16.36 -32.29
N ALA A 10 -33.23 -17.32 -33.15
CA ALA A 10 -32.60 -18.58 -32.72
C ALA A 10 -31.21 -18.34 -32.03
N VAL A 11 -30.40 -17.38 -32.50
CA VAL A 11 -29.10 -17.04 -31.89
C VAL A 11 -29.30 -16.36 -30.56
N LEU A 12 -30.24 -15.43 -30.41
CA LEU A 12 -30.55 -14.76 -29.15
C LEU A 12 -31.10 -15.73 -28.08
N VAL A 13 -31.98 -16.65 -28.48
CA VAL A 13 -32.52 -17.68 -27.60
C VAL A 13 -31.42 -18.68 -27.21
N GLY A 14 -30.58 -19.11 -28.16
CA GLY A 14 -29.46 -20.01 -27.87
C GLY A 14 -28.44 -19.41 -26.87
N CYS A 15 -28.06 -18.13 -27.02
CA CYS A 15 -27.19 -17.44 -26.09
C CYS A 15 -27.82 -17.29 -24.69
N SER A 16 -29.13 -17.04 -24.61
CA SER A 16 -29.84 -16.94 -23.34
C SER A 16 -29.93 -18.28 -22.59
N TRP A 17 -30.09 -19.39 -23.30
CA TRP A 17 -30.13 -20.74 -22.72
C TRP A 17 -28.73 -21.18 -22.20
N ILE A 18 -27.66 -20.87 -22.92
CA ILE A 18 -26.30 -21.17 -22.51
C ILE A 18 -25.93 -20.35 -21.26
N ALA A 19 -26.24 -19.07 -21.24
CA ALA A 19 -26.00 -18.22 -20.07
C ALA A 19 -26.78 -18.70 -18.83
N TRP A 20 -28.03 -19.12 -19.00
CA TRP A 20 -28.89 -19.61 -17.93
C TRP A 20 -28.44 -20.99 -17.40
N SER A 21 -27.94 -21.88 -18.25
CA SER A 21 -27.38 -23.17 -17.83
C SER A 21 -26.12 -22.99 -16.97
N TRP A 22 -25.22 -22.10 -17.35
CA TRP A 22 -23.99 -21.84 -16.58
C TRP A 22 -24.24 -21.19 -15.22
N GLN A 23 -25.24 -20.32 -15.14
CA GLN A 23 -25.62 -19.69 -13.88
C GLN A 23 -26.27 -20.69 -12.91
N ASN A 24 -27.06 -21.64 -13.40
CA ASN A 24 -27.61 -22.73 -12.59
C ASN A 24 -26.51 -23.67 -12.10
N ASP A 25 -25.51 -24.00 -12.92
CA ASP A 25 -24.36 -24.78 -12.53
C ASP A 25 -23.53 -24.06 -11.45
N ALA A 26 -23.31 -22.75 -11.59
CA ALA A 26 -22.59 -21.97 -10.57
C ALA A 26 -23.29 -21.96 -9.23
N LYS A 27 -24.61 -21.76 -9.17
CA LYS A 27 -25.40 -21.82 -7.93
C LYS A 27 -25.31 -23.19 -7.25
N SER A 28 -25.40 -24.26 -8.03
CA SER A 28 -25.29 -25.64 -7.54
C SER A 28 -23.90 -25.91 -6.97
N VAL A 29 -22.83 -25.49 -7.64
CA VAL A 29 -21.45 -25.63 -7.18
C VAL A 29 -21.22 -24.82 -5.89
N ILE A 30 -21.67 -23.57 -5.85
CA ILE A 30 -21.56 -22.72 -4.64
C ILE A 30 -22.31 -23.35 -3.47
N ALA A 31 -23.55 -23.82 -3.66
CA ALA A 31 -24.32 -24.48 -2.59
C ALA A 31 -23.63 -25.74 -2.10
N THR A 32 -23.09 -26.57 -3.00
CA THR A 32 -22.32 -27.77 -2.64
C THR A 32 -21.06 -27.42 -1.83
N ALA A 33 -20.31 -26.40 -2.24
CA ALA A 33 -19.13 -25.93 -1.53
C ALA A 33 -19.48 -25.34 -0.16
N THR A 34 -20.55 -24.55 -0.07
CA THR A 34 -21.05 -23.97 1.20
C THR A 34 -21.40 -25.09 2.19
N LYS A 35 -22.13 -26.09 1.72
CA LYS A 35 -22.48 -27.29 2.53
C LYS A 35 -21.23 -28.10 2.92
N ALA A 36 -20.29 -28.30 1.99
CA ALA A 36 -19.03 -29.01 2.27
C ALA A 36 -18.19 -28.34 3.34
N LEU A 37 -18.28 -27.00 3.45
CA LEU A 37 -17.64 -26.20 4.49
C LEU A 37 -18.47 -26.06 5.76
N GLY A 38 -19.73 -26.55 5.80
CA GLY A 38 -20.63 -26.38 6.95
C GLY A 38 -21.09 -24.94 7.17
N ALA A 39 -21.13 -24.13 6.10
CA ALA A 39 -21.32 -22.70 6.20
C ALA A 39 -22.75 -22.20 5.87
N ASP A 40 -23.74 -23.12 5.76
CA ASP A 40 -25.12 -22.77 5.37
C ASP A 40 -25.76 -21.74 6.30
N ASN A 41 -25.46 -21.78 7.61
CA ASN A 41 -26.00 -20.88 8.63
C ASN A 41 -24.93 -19.98 9.27
N LEU A 42 -23.78 -19.78 8.60
CA LEU A 42 -22.69 -19.01 9.13
C LEU A 42 -22.94 -17.51 8.93
N LYS A 43 -23.19 -16.75 10.02
CA LYS A 43 -23.41 -15.30 10.02
C LYS A 43 -22.15 -14.50 10.37
N SER A 44 -21.32 -15.07 11.22
CA SER A 44 -20.05 -14.47 11.64
C SER A 44 -19.02 -15.54 11.94
N ILE A 45 -17.75 -15.16 11.99
CA ILE A 45 -16.67 -16.05 12.38
C ILE A 45 -15.56 -15.26 13.06
N GLU A 46 -15.08 -15.76 14.19
CA GLU A 46 -13.86 -15.30 14.83
C GLU A 46 -12.81 -16.39 14.71
N PHE A 47 -11.60 -16.03 14.31
CA PHE A 47 -10.47 -16.95 14.29
C PHE A 47 -9.23 -16.29 14.87
N SER A 48 -8.39 -17.11 15.52
CA SER A 48 -7.18 -16.65 16.20
C SER A 48 -6.02 -17.58 15.90
N GLY A 49 -4.82 -17.01 15.94
CA GLY A 49 -3.59 -17.73 15.70
C GLY A 49 -2.36 -16.85 15.83
N SER A 50 -1.30 -17.22 15.16
CA SER A 50 -0.04 -16.47 15.05
C SER A 50 0.57 -16.67 13.67
N GLY A 51 1.62 -15.92 13.36
CA GLY A 51 2.28 -16.06 12.08
C GLY A 51 3.18 -14.88 11.73
N TYR A 52 3.10 -14.47 10.49
CA TYR A 52 3.92 -13.40 9.94
C TYR A 52 3.10 -12.48 9.07
N ASP A 53 3.38 -11.17 9.15
CA ASP A 53 2.99 -10.21 8.14
C ASP A 53 4.22 -9.59 7.47
N PHE A 54 4.03 -9.07 6.25
CA PHE A 54 5.10 -8.46 5.46
C PHE A 54 4.62 -7.10 4.97
N THR A 55 5.40 -6.06 5.24
CA THR A 55 4.96 -4.70 4.88
C THR A 55 5.28 -4.41 3.42
N LEU A 56 4.24 -4.54 2.58
CA LEU A 56 4.30 -4.28 1.14
C LEU A 56 4.87 -2.88 0.85
N GLY A 57 5.86 -2.82 -0.05
CA GLY A 57 6.43 -1.55 -0.52
C GLY A 57 7.43 -0.90 0.42
N GLN A 58 7.84 -1.57 1.51
CA GLN A 58 8.73 -1.02 2.54
C GLN A 58 10.08 -1.77 2.62
N ALA A 59 10.55 -2.34 1.50
CA ALA A 59 11.83 -3.05 1.47
C ALA A 59 13.02 -2.09 1.67
N ALA A 60 14.00 -2.48 2.49
CA ALA A 60 15.22 -1.69 2.68
C ALA A 60 16.05 -1.51 1.39
N ASN A 61 15.80 -2.33 0.39
CA ASN A 61 16.41 -2.26 -0.94
C ASN A 61 15.42 -2.84 -1.95
N PRO A 62 15.27 -2.23 -3.15
CA PRO A 62 14.36 -2.75 -4.18
C PRO A 62 14.62 -4.18 -4.66
N LYS A 63 15.77 -4.78 -4.30
CA LYS A 63 16.13 -6.17 -4.61
C LYS A 63 15.83 -7.14 -3.46
N LEU A 64 15.46 -6.64 -2.29
CA LEU A 64 15.13 -7.44 -1.11
C LEU A 64 13.63 -7.74 -1.03
N PRO A 65 13.24 -8.81 -0.32
CA PRO A 65 11.86 -9.06 0.01
C PRO A 65 11.26 -7.97 0.92
N TRP A 66 9.95 -7.96 1.04
CA TRP A 66 9.25 -7.10 1.99
C TRP A 66 9.69 -7.41 3.43
N PRO A 67 9.82 -6.39 4.31
CA PRO A 67 10.16 -6.59 5.70
C PRO A 67 9.16 -7.50 6.40
N LYS A 68 9.68 -8.51 7.08
CA LYS A 68 8.92 -9.51 7.82
C LYS A 68 8.73 -9.08 9.27
N PHE A 69 7.52 -9.26 9.78
CA PHE A 69 7.18 -9.06 11.19
C PHE A 69 6.56 -10.34 11.75
N ASN A 70 6.74 -10.57 13.05
CA ASN A 70 6.13 -11.70 13.74
C ASN A 70 4.79 -11.24 14.33
N ASP A 71 3.68 -11.84 13.91
CA ASP A 71 2.39 -11.73 14.58
C ASP A 71 2.35 -12.75 15.75
N LYS A 72 2.71 -12.30 16.96
CA LYS A 72 2.69 -13.14 18.17
C LYS A 72 1.28 -13.63 18.47
N THR A 73 0.30 -12.74 18.27
CA THR A 73 -1.11 -13.04 18.31
C THR A 73 -1.80 -12.36 17.14
N TYR A 74 -2.74 -13.05 16.54
CA TYR A 74 -3.62 -12.53 15.51
C TYR A 74 -5.04 -13.01 15.79
N THR A 75 -6.00 -12.09 15.84
CA THR A 75 -7.42 -12.41 15.97
C THR A 75 -8.20 -11.60 14.95
N ARG A 76 -9.08 -12.26 14.21
CA ARG A 76 -9.98 -11.58 13.28
C ARG A 76 -11.42 -12.05 13.51
N LEU A 77 -12.32 -11.09 13.72
CA LEU A 77 -13.75 -11.25 13.74
C LEU A 77 -14.32 -10.70 12.44
N ILE A 78 -15.13 -11.51 11.78
CA ILE A 78 -15.84 -11.14 10.55
C ILE A 78 -17.33 -11.33 10.77
N SER A 79 -18.13 -10.33 10.42
CA SER A 79 -19.58 -10.45 10.19
C SER A 79 -19.85 -10.42 8.71
N PHE A 80 -20.76 -11.29 8.25
CA PHE A 80 -21.21 -11.30 6.88
C PHE A 80 -22.53 -10.53 6.70
N GLU A 81 -23.28 -10.31 7.77
CA GLU A 81 -24.60 -9.69 7.76
C GLU A 81 -24.86 -8.85 9.05
N PRO A 82 -24.73 -7.50 9.02
CA PRO A 82 -24.09 -6.70 7.96
C PRO A 82 -22.58 -6.95 7.84
N PRO A 83 -21.98 -6.73 6.67
CA PRO A 83 -20.54 -6.93 6.50
C PRO A 83 -19.73 -6.01 7.41
N ALA A 84 -18.83 -6.60 8.19
CA ALA A 84 -17.89 -5.91 9.07
C ALA A 84 -16.70 -6.81 9.40
N SER A 85 -15.56 -6.21 9.71
CA SER A 85 -14.35 -6.92 10.11
C SER A 85 -13.63 -6.17 11.21
N ARG A 86 -13.13 -6.90 12.22
CA ARG A 86 -12.18 -6.40 13.21
C ARG A 86 -10.96 -7.31 13.23
N MET A 87 -9.78 -6.72 13.03
CA MET A 87 -8.50 -7.40 13.17
C MET A 87 -7.77 -6.82 14.38
N GLN A 88 -7.26 -7.68 15.23
CA GLN A 88 -6.41 -7.34 16.37
C GLN A 88 -5.16 -8.21 16.33
N ARG A 89 -3.99 -7.61 16.51
CA ARG A 89 -2.74 -8.35 16.57
C ARG A 89 -1.70 -7.69 17.47
N VAL A 90 -0.79 -8.51 17.97
CA VAL A 90 0.44 -8.08 18.64
C VAL A 90 1.61 -8.45 17.74
N ARG A 91 2.33 -7.45 17.29
CA ARG A 91 3.39 -7.57 16.30
C ARG A 91 4.74 -7.20 16.90
N THR A 92 5.79 -7.91 16.49
CA THR A 92 7.18 -7.61 16.81
C THR A 92 8.04 -7.60 15.56
N GLN A 93 9.20 -6.95 15.64
CA GLN A 93 10.19 -6.96 14.56
C GLN A 93 10.60 -8.40 14.22
N GLY A 94 10.61 -8.75 12.95
CA GLY A 94 11.00 -10.08 12.44
C GLY A 94 12.50 -10.20 12.16
N GLU A 95 13.20 -9.07 12.03
CA GLU A 95 14.64 -9.00 11.70
C GLU A 95 15.38 -8.12 12.70
N ASN A 96 16.61 -8.51 13.05
CA ASN A 96 17.50 -7.72 13.93
C ASN A 96 18.92 -7.67 13.34
N PRO A 97 19.48 -6.46 13.09
CA PRO A 97 18.82 -5.16 13.24
C PRO A 97 17.66 -4.98 12.24
N PRO A 98 16.67 -4.10 12.55
CA PRO A 98 15.57 -3.80 11.64
C PRO A 98 16.08 -3.26 10.29
N ARG A 99 15.53 -3.79 9.18
CA ARG A 99 15.80 -3.30 7.82
C ARG A 99 14.50 -3.08 7.07
N GLY A 100 14.34 -1.87 6.53
CA GLY A 100 13.07 -1.48 5.92
C GLY A 100 11.95 -1.33 6.97
N GLY A 101 10.72 -1.42 6.53
CA GLY A 101 9.54 -1.22 7.38
C GLY A 101 9.04 0.21 7.33
N GLY A 102 8.09 0.57 8.19
CA GLY A 102 7.49 1.91 8.20
C GLY A 102 8.41 2.99 8.76
N GLN A 103 7.84 4.17 8.96
CA GLN A 103 8.50 5.41 9.41
C GLN A 103 9.38 5.27 10.66
N GLN A 104 9.13 4.26 11.49
CA GLN A 104 9.91 3.96 12.67
C GLN A 104 10.12 2.45 12.77
N PRO A 105 11.28 1.98 13.27
CA PRO A 105 11.44 0.57 13.55
C PRO A 105 10.49 0.16 14.67
N VAL A 106 9.96 -1.06 14.57
CA VAL A 106 9.14 -1.63 15.65
C VAL A 106 10.05 -2.05 16.79
N ILE A 107 9.97 -1.36 17.90
CA ILE A 107 10.73 -1.65 19.12
C ILE A 107 9.79 -2.30 20.13
N GLY A 108 10.11 -3.51 20.57
CA GLY A 108 9.23 -4.28 21.45
C GLY A 108 7.97 -4.79 20.77
N GLU A 109 6.85 -4.75 21.49
CA GLU A 109 5.53 -5.19 21.00
C GLU A 109 4.70 -4.01 20.51
N GLN A 110 4.15 -4.15 19.32
CA GLN A 110 3.21 -3.19 18.74
C GLN A 110 1.81 -3.83 18.68
N GLN A 111 0.87 -3.25 19.42
CA GLN A 111 -0.53 -3.63 19.32
C GLN A 111 -1.20 -2.90 18.15
N GLN A 112 -1.91 -3.63 17.33
CA GLN A 112 -2.70 -3.09 16.22
C GLN A 112 -4.15 -3.55 16.34
N ASN A 113 -5.08 -2.62 16.10
CA ASN A 113 -6.52 -2.88 16.05
C ASN A 113 -7.10 -2.13 14.86
N GLN A 114 -7.76 -2.85 13.96
CA GLN A 114 -8.41 -2.28 12.78
C GLN A 114 -9.86 -2.76 12.75
N VAL A 115 -10.78 -1.82 12.64
CA VAL A 115 -12.22 -2.10 12.46
C VAL A 115 -12.67 -1.49 11.15
N VAL A 116 -13.33 -2.31 10.32
CA VAL A 116 -13.94 -1.90 9.06
C VAL A 116 -15.41 -2.31 9.12
N ALA A 117 -16.30 -1.34 9.03
CA ALA A 117 -17.74 -1.55 9.07
C ALA A 117 -18.44 -0.53 8.15
N SER A 118 -19.75 -0.65 8.02
CA SER A 118 -20.57 0.33 7.28
C SER A 118 -20.28 1.75 7.78
N GLY A 119 -20.04 2.69 6.85
CA GLY A 119 -19.67 4.07 7.15
C GLY A 119 -18.17 4.31 7.38
N SER A 120 -17.32 3.27 7.46
CA SER A 120 -15.87 3.46 7.45
C SER A 120 -15.37 3.77 6.03
N PRO A 121 -14.25 4.51 5.88
CA PRO A 121 -13.66 4.78 4.56
C PRO A 121 -13.34 3.51 3.74
N GLN A 122 -13.02 2.42 4.43
CA GLN A 122 -12.67 1.12 3.83
C GLN A 122 -13.90 0.25 3.54
N ALA A 123 -15.12 0.69 3.87
CA ALA A 123 -16.35 -0.11 3.64
C ALA A 123 -16.56 -0.49 2.17
N ALA A 124 -16.14 0.38 1.25
CA ALA A 124 -16.27 0.13 -0.19
C ALA A 124 -15.43 -1.06 -0.68
N THR A 125 -14.32 -1.37 -0.04
CA THR A 125 -13.40 -2.47 -0.41
C THR A 125 -13.54 -3.68 0.51
N LEU A 126 -14.41 -3.62 1.53
CA LEU A 126 -14.55 -4.67 2.54
C LEU A 126 -14.91 -6.02 1.93
N MET A 127 -15.82 -6.06 0.95
CA MET A 127 -16.23 -7.33 0.33
C MET A 127 -15.09 -7.98 -0.45
N ASP A 128 -14.26 -7.19 -1.14
CA ASP A 128 -13.07 -7.70 -1.83
C ASP A 128 -12.03 -8.22 -0.81
N ASP A 129 -11.87 -7.54 0.34
CA ASP A 129 -11.00 -8.00 1.43
C ASP A 129 -11.53 -9.30 2.05
N LEU A 130 -12.82 -9.42 2.35
CA LEU A 130 -13.41 -10.65 2.89
C LEU A 130 -13.31 -11.83 1.93
N MET A 131 -13.48 -11.58 0.64
CA MET A 131 -13.32 -12.56 -0.44
C MET A 131 -11.90 -13.18 -0.44
N MET A 132 -10.89 -12.37 -0.18
CA MET A 132 -9.50 -12.82 -0.13
C MET A 132 -9.09 -13.35 1.24
N SER A 133 -9.84 -13.08 2.30
CA SER A 133 -9.43 -13.41 3.66
C SER A 133 -9.93 -14.76 4.14
N VAL A 134 -11.12 -15.21 3.69
CA VAL A 134 -11.75 -16.45 4.16
C VAL A 134 -12.56 -17.13 3.05
N PRO A 135 -12.65 -18.47 3.05
CA PRO A 135 -13.37 -19.23 2.02
C PRO A 135 -14.83 -18.79 1.84
N TYR A 136 -15.50 -18.46 2.93
CA TYR A 136 -16.91 -18.08 2.95
C TYR A 136 -17.13 -16.69 2.30
N GLY A 137 -16.18 -15.80 2.47
CA GLY A 137 -16.20 -14.49 1.79
C GLY A 137 -16.17 -14.65 0.28
N PHE A 138 -15.32 -15.53 -0.23
CA PHE A 138 -15.25 -15.84 -1.66
C PHE A 138 -16.58 -16.44 -2.17
N LEU A 139 -17.14 -17.45 -1.49
CA LEU A 139 -18.39 -18.10 -1.92
C LEU A 139 -19.55 -17.11 -1.93
N ARG A 140 -19.63 -16.20 -0.95
CA ARG A 140 -20.65 -15.14 -0.90
C ARG A 140 -20.47 -14.13 -2.04
N ALA A 141 -19.25 -13.71 -2.33
CA ALA A 141 -18.96 -12.83 -3.46
C ALA A 141 -19.33 -13.50 -4.80
N ALA A 142 -18.94 -14.77 -4.98
CA ALA A 142 -19.32 -15.56 -6.16
C ALA A 142 -20.84 -15.74 -6.31
N SER A 143 -21.54 -15.90 -5.20
CA SER A 143 -23.01 -16.02 -5.19
C SER A 143 -23.73 -14.70 -5.54
N ALA A 144 -23.16 -13.58 -5.14
CA ALA A 144 -23.72 -12.24 -5.40
C ALA A 144 -23.43 -11.74 -6.82
N ALA A 145 -22.35 -12.21 -7.45
CA ALA A 145 -21.97 -11.80 -8.79
C ALA A 145 -22.91 -12.41 -9.85
N SER A 146 -23.33 -11.57 -10.80
CA SER A 146 -24.26 -11.97 -11.89
C SER A 146 -23.57 -12.72 -13.04
N ASP A 147 -22.23 -12.66 -13.12
CA ASP A 147 -21.41 -13.21 -14.21
C ASP A 147 -20.61 -14.46 -13.80
N THR A 148 -20.94 -15.08 -12.66
CA THR A 148 -20.22 -16.25 -12.14
C THR A 148 -20.34 -17.43 -13.10
N LYS A 149 -19.18 -17.99 -13.47
CA LYS A 149 -19.02 -19.14 -14.37
C LYS A 149 -18.32 -20.27 -13.66
N VAL A 150 -18.63 -21.49 -14.09
CA VAL A 150 -17.98 -22.74 -13.63
C VAL A 150 -17.13 -23.30 -14.77
N THR A 151 -15.91 -23.65 -14.46
CA THR A 151 -15.02 -24.36 -15.38
C THR A 151 -14.27 -25.48 -14.63
N SER A 152 -13.61 -26.36 -15.37
CA SER A 152 -12.73 -27.38 -14.80
C SER A 152 -11.31 -27.10 -15.20
N LYS A 153 -10.34 -27.19 -14.26
CA LYS A 153 -8.93 -26.96 -14.53
C LYS A 153 -8.06 -28.00 -13.80
N THR A 154 -7.00 -28.42 -14.45
CA THR A 154 -5.96 -29.25 -13.80
C THR A 154 -4.73 -28.37 -13.55
N VAL A 155 -4.29 -28.30 -12.29
CA VAL A 155 -3.12 -27.52 -11.87
C VAL A 155 -2.19 -28.48 -11.13
N SER A 156 -0.95 -28.61 -11.58
CA SER A 156 0.06 -29.51 -10.99
C SER A 156 -0.47 -30.94 -10.76
N GLY A 157 -1.25 -31.46 -11.74
CA GLY A 157 -1.84 -32.81 -11.68
C GLY A 157 -3.12 -32.95 -10.85
N LYS A 158 -3.53 -31.92 -10.10
CA LYS A 158 -4.74 -31.91 -9.29
C LYS A 158 -5.90 -31.26 -10.05
N LYS A 159 -7.06 -31.91 -10.07
CA LYS A 159 -8.30 -31.41 -10.70
C LYS A 159 -9.03 -30.46 -9.77
N TYR A 160 -9.50 -29.33 -10.33
CA TYR A 160 -10.30 -28.33 -9.63
C TYR A 160 -11.57 -28.01 -10.41
N THR A 161 -12.64 -27.73 -9.68
CA THR A 161 -13.74 -26.94 -10.17
C THR A 161 -13.44 -25.46 -9.89
N VAL A 162 -13.47 -24.63 -10.90
CA VAL A 162 -13.09 -23.22 -10.79
C VAL A 162 -14.32 -22.33 -10.98
N LEU A 163 -14.64 -21.54 -9.96
CA LEU A 163 -15.60 -20.46 -10.02
C LEU A 163 -14.88 -19.17 -10.42
N THR A 164 -15.39 -18.51 -11.47
CA THR A 164 -14.80 -17.24 -11.95
C THR A 164 -15.88 -16.19 -12.10
N PHE A 165 -15.63 -14.98 -11.62
CA PHE A 165 -16.52 -13.81 -11.72
C PHE A 165 -15.72 -12.51 -11.71
N THR A 166 -16.39 -11.38 -11.97
CA THR A 166 -15.78 -10.05 -11.88
C THR A 166 -16.01 -9.47 -10.48
N ALA A 167 -14.93 -9.19 -9.75
CA ALA A 167 -14.99 -8.58 -8.42
C ALA A 167 -15.39 -7.09 -8.48
N LEU A 168 -15.66 -6.45 -7.33
CA LEU A 168 -16.06 -5.05 -7.25
C LEU A 168 -14.99 -4.09 -7.80
N ASN A 169 -13.73 -4.44 -7.67
CA ASN A 169 -12.60 -3.72 -8.27
C ASN A 169 -12.46 -3.93 -9.79
N LYS A 170 -13.45 -4.58 -10.44
CA LYS A 170 -13.49 -4.93 -11.86
C LYS A 170 -12.43 -5.96 -12.31
N ALA A 171 -11.72 -6.58 -11.39
CA ALA A 171 -10.75 -7.61 -11.71
C ALA A 171 -11.43 -8.99 -11.87
N PRO A 172 -11.00 -9.81 -12.82
CA PRO A 172 -11.41 -11.22 -12.87
C PRO A 172 -10.87 -11.94 -11.64
N THR A 173 -11.76 -12.66 -10.97
CA THR A 173 -11.45 -13.39 -9.73
C THR A 173 -11.80 -14.85 -9.90
N SER A 174 -10.92 -15.74 -9.47
CA SER A 174 -11.07 -17.19 -9.61
C SER A 174 -10.86 -17.90 -8.27
N GLY A 175 -11.78 -18.79 -7.90
CA GLY A 175 -11.63 -19.67 -6.74
C GLY A 175 -11.58 -21.14 -7.16
N TYR A 176 -10.63 -21.87 -6.60
CA TYR A 176 -10.31 -23.25 -6.94
C TYR A 176 -10.85 -24.19 -5.87
N LEU A 177 -11.90 -24.92 -6.20
CA LEU A 177 -12.52 -25.93 -5.36
C LEU A 177 -11.94 -27.31 -5.71
N ASN A 178 -11.46 -28.06 -4.72
CA ASN A 178 -11.00 -29.42 -4.91
C ASN A 178 -12.19 -30.37 -5.19
N THR A 179 -11.92 -31.66 -5.39
CA THR A 179 -12.94 -32.68 -5.68
C THR A 179 -13.94 -32.90 -4.55
N GLN A 180 -13.67 -32.40 -3.36
CA GLN A 180 -14.57 -32.46 -2.18
C GLN A 180 -15.38 -31.16 -2.03
N GLY A 181 -15.25 -30.18 -2.95
CA GLY A 181 -15.90 -28.88 -2.86
C GLY A 181 -15.25 -27.90 -1.88
N ILE A 182 -14.04 -28.19 -1.40
CA ILE A 182 -13.29 -27.32 -0.47
C ILE A 182 -12.48 -26.31 -1.27
N LEU A 183 -12.61 -25.04 -0.94
CA LEU A 183 -11.85 -23.94 -1.57
C LEU A 183 -10.40 -23.97 -1.07
N GLU A 184 -9.46 -24.12 -1.97
CA GLU A 184 -8.02 -24.17 -1.62
C GLU A 184 -7.25 -22.92 -2.07
N ARG A 185 -7.77 -22.18 -3.05
CA ARG A 185 -7.09 -21.00 -3.56
C ARG A 185 -8.07 -19.98 -4.15
N VAL A 186 -7.77 -18.72 -3.93
CA VAL A 186 -8.41 -17.57 -4.61
C VAL A 186 -7.33 -16.76 -5.31
N GLU A 187 -7.58 -16.36 -6.53
CA GLU A 187 -6.72 -15.51 -7.34
C GLU A 187 -7.52 -14.33 -7.89
N THR A 188 -6.95 -13.13 -7.80
CA THR A 188 -7.47 -11.91 -8.43
C THR A 188 -6.33 -10.99 -8.81
N LYS A 189 -6.65 -9.79 -9.29
CA LYS A 189 -5.70 -8.68 -9.43
C LYS A 189 -6.16 -7.51 -8.58
N ILE A 190 -5.21 -6.73 -8.11
CA ILE A 190 -5.46 -5.47 -7.42
C ILE A 190 -4.64 -4.37 -8.07
N ASP A 191 -5.18 -3.17 -8.04
CA ASP A 191 -4.46 -1.96 -8.42
C ASP A 191 -3.48 -1.56 -7.31
N ASN A 192 -2.28 -1.15 -7.73
CA ASN A 192 -1.27 -0.59 -6.86
C ASN A 192 -0.61 0.61 -7.55
N ASN A 193 -0.60 1.77 -6.91
CA ASN A 193 -0.09 3.02 -7.49
C ASN A 193 1.37 2.91 -7.99
N VAL A 194 2.18 2.06 -7.35
CA VAL A 194 3.60 1.90 -7.68
C VAL A 194 3.84 0.72 -8.60
N LEU A 195 3.19 -0.42 -8.33
CA LEU A 195 3.44 -1.68 -9.03
C LEU A 195 2.48 -1.93 -10.22
N GLY A 196 1.41 -1.16 -10.36
CA GLY A 196 0.35 -1.40 -11.35
C GLY A 196 -0.61 -2.52 -10.95
N ASP A 197 -1.20 -3.19 -11.95
CA ASP A 197 -2.13 -4.30 -11.76
C ASP A 197 -1.37 -5.57 -11.35
N ILE A 198 -1.29 -5.83 -10.06
CA ILE A 198 -0.55 -6.98 -9.52
C ILE A 198 -1.46 -8.15 -9.17
N PRO A 199 -0.99 -9.40 -9.31
CA PRO A 199 -1.71 -10.57 -8.83
C PRO A 199 -1.84 -10.54 -7.30
N PHE A 200 -3.00 -10.93 -6.81
CA PHE A 200 -3.27 -11.22 -5.41
C PHE A 200 -3.78 -12.66 -5.30
N GLU A 201 -3.08 -13.48 -4.55
CA GLU A 201 -3.40 -14.89 -4.31
C GLU A 201 -3.58 -15.14 -2.83
N THR A 202 -4.60 -15.93 -2.47
CA THR A 202 -4.73 -16.53 -1.14
C THR A 202 -4.83 -18.03 -1.27
N THR A 203 -4.03 -18.76 -0.50
CA THR A 203 -4.15 -20.23 -0.32
C THR A 203 -4.72 -20.55 1.04
N PHE A 204 -5.56 -21.58 1.08
CA PHE A 204 -6.26 -22.08 2.25
C PHE A 204 -5.94 -23.56 2.43
N ASP A 205 -5.15 -23.91 3.43
CA ASP A 205 -4.64 -25.26 3.62
C ASP A 205 -5.02 -25.81 5.00
N ASN A 206 -4.84 -27.14 5.16
CA ASN A 206 -4.95 -27.86 6.44
C ASN A 206 -6.31 -27.65 7.14
N TYR A 207 -7.41 -27.82 6.39
CA TYR A 207 -8.75 -27.66 6.92
C TYR A 207 -9.04 -28.57 8.11
N LYS A 208 -9.63 -28.01 9.18
CA LYS A 208 -10.15 -28.73 10.34
C LYS A 208 -11.60 -28.35 10.58
N ASP A 209 -12.32 -29.22 11.29
CA ASP A 209 -13.69 -28.97 11.72
C ASP A 209 -13.71 -28.24 13.08
N PHE A 210 -14.45 -27.14 13.11
CA PHE A 210 -14.71 -26.35 14.32
C PHE A 210 -16.24 -26.25 14.51
N SER A 211 -16.80 -27.12 15.32
CA SER A 211 -18.24 -27.16 15.60
C SER A 211 -19.10 -27.27 14.33
N GLY A 212 -18.72 -28.14 13.39
CA GLY A 212 -19.43 -28.37 12.13
C GLY A 212 -19.06 -27.42 11.00
N VAL A 213 -18.18 -26.44 11.23
CA VAL A 213 -17.67 -25.52 10.22
C VAL A 213 -16.20 -25.84 9.92
N LYS A 214 -15.87 -26.16 8.67
CA LYS A 214 -14.50 -26.48 8.26
C LYS A 214 -13.76 -25.20 7.92
N PHE A 215 -12.69 -24.89 8.66
CA PHE A 215 -11.84 -23.70 8.48
C PHE A 215 -10.39 -24.10 8.17
N PRO A 216 -9.68 -23.36 7.27
CA PRO A 216 -8.26 -23.60 7.02
C PRO A 216 -7.43 -23.21 8.25
N THR A 217 -6.52 -24.08 8.66
CA THR A 217 -5.59 -23.77 9.77
C THR A 217 -4.27 -23.18 9.28
N HIS A 218 -4.08 -23.05 7.98
CA HIS A 218 -2.96 -22.32 7.37
C HIS A 218 -3.48 -21.43 6.22
N ILE A 219 -3.18 -20.14 6.29
CA ILE A 219 -3.61 -19.14 5.32
C ILE A 219 -2.39 -18.35 4.87
N ILE A 220 -2.10 -18.34 3.56
CA ILE A 220 -1.03 -17.53 2.99
C ILE A 220 -1.63 -16.57 1.97
N GLN A 221 -1.27 -15.29 2.08
CA GLN A 221 -1.59 -14.27 1.07
C GLN A 221 -0.33 -13.77 0.39
N LYS A 222 -0.40 -13.60 -0.95
CA LYS A 222 0.69 -13.07 -1.76
C LYS A 222 0.18 -11.94 -2.65
N GLN A 223 0.94 -10.86 -2.71
CA GLN A 223 0.70 -9.74 -3.62
C GLN A 223 1.94 -9.54 -4.50
N GLY A 224 1.73 -9.40 -5.80
CA GLY A 224 2.85 -9.31 -6.76
C GLY A 224 3.78 -10.53 -6.77
N GLY A 225 3.32 -11.69 -6.26
CA GLY A 225 4.10 -12.92 -6.13
C GLY A 225 4.86 -13.06 -4.80
N PHE A 226 4.85 -12.05 -3.94
CA PHE A 226 5.54 -12.05 -2.64
C PHE A 226 4.55 -12.22 -1.48
N PRO A 227 4.91 -12.94 -0.39
CA PRO A 227 4.04 -13.08 0.77
C PRO A 227 3.78 -11.72 1.43
N VAL A 228 2.54 -11.50 1.86
CA VAL A 228 2.11 -10.36 2.68
C VAL A 228 1.48 -10.79 3.99
N LEU A 229 1.03 -12.04 4.09
CA LEU A 229 0.49 -12.65 5.29
C LEU A 229 0.74 -14.16 5.24
N ASP A 230 1.11 -14.76 6.39
CA ASP A 230 1.28 -16.21 6.58
C ASP A 230 0.85 -16.55 8.00
N LEU A 231 -0.35 -17.14 8.15
CA LEU A 231 -1.00 -17.40 9.45
C LEU A 231 -1.20 -18.88 9.71
N THR A 232 -0.87 -19.30 10.92
CA THR A 232 -1.27 -20.56 11.50
C THR A 232 -2.41 -20.30 12.48
N ILE A 233 -3.60 -20.87 12.19
CA ILE A 233 -4.82 -20.68 12.97
C ILE A 233 -4.95 -21.81 13.99
N THR A 234 -5.20 -21.45 15.24
CA THR A 234 -5.30 -22.38 16.37
C THR A 234 -6.70 -22.47 16.96
N ASP A 235 -7.52 -21.42 16.83
CA ASP A 235 -8.89 -21.39 17.34
C ASP A 235 -9.84 -20.74 16.35
N VAL A 236 -11.07 -21.27 16.25
CA VAL A 236 -12.12 -20.74 15.38
C VAL A 236 -13.47 -20.86 16.08
N LYS A 237 -14.23 -19.77 16.10
CA LYS A 237 -15.55 -19.67 16.70
C LYS A 237 -16.58 -19.28 15.64
N PRO A 238 -17.28 -20.26 15.04
CA PRO A 238 -18.40 -19.99 14.16
C PRO A 238 -19.53 -19.26 14.91
N ASN A 239 -20.17 -18.31 14.24
CA ASN A 239 -21.26 -17.50 14.78
C ASN A 239 -20.90 -16.76 16.08
N ALA A 240 -19.62 -16.35 16.23
CA ALA A 240 -19.19 -15.52 17.34
C ALA A 240 -20.01 -14.20 17.39
N PRO A 241 -20.28 -13.65 18.59
CA PRO A 241 -20.97 -12.36 18.71
C PRO A 241 -20.26 -11.26 17.91
N ALA A 242 -20.98 -10.67 16.96
CA ALA A 242 -20.44 -9.71 16.01
C ALA A 242 -20.45 -8.29 16.63
N VAL A 243 -19.58 -8.04 17.63
CA VAL A 243 -19.42 -6.74 18.28
C VAL A 243 -18.23 -6.01 17.65
N PHE A 244 -18.52 -4.87 17.02
CA PHE A 244 -17.54 -4.04 16.31
C PHE A 244 -17.40 -2.66 16.97
N ASP A 245 -17.39 -2.60 18.29
CA ASP A 245 -17.12 -1.35 18.98
C ASP A 245 -15.77 -0.80 18.52
N GLN A 246 -15.77 0.42 18.04
CA GLN A 246 -14.55 1.20 17.81
C GLN A 246 -13.97 1.54 19.19
N GLY A 247 -13.43 0.55 19.87
CA GLY A 247 -12.70 0.77 21.11
C GLY A 247 -11.68 1.88 20.87
N LYS A 248 -11.46 2.75 21.86
CA LYS A 248 -10.43 3.82 21.85
C LYS A 248 -9.02 3.20 21.79
N GLY A 249 -8.79 2.31 20.82
CA GLY A 249 -7.50 1.67 20.54
C GLY A 249 -6.63 2.63 19.74
N LYS A 250 -5.57 3.11 20.34
CA LYS A 250 -4.44 3.72 19.63
C LYS A 250 -3.83 2.64 18.73
N GLY A 251 -3.98 2.74 17.39
CA GLY A 251 -3.22 1.89 16.48
C GLY A 251 -3.95 1.22 15.32
N GLY A 252 -5.02 1.76 14.81
CA GLY A 252 -5.43 1.51 13.41
C GLY A 252 -4.63 2.41 12.49
N ALA A 253 -4.29 1.96 11.28
CA ALA A 253 -3.94 2.93 10.25
C ALA A 253 -5.04 3.99 10.23
N PRO A 254 -4.72 5.28 10.33
CA PRO A 254 -5.75 6.31 10.30
C PRO A 254 -6.60 6.07 9.06
N PRO A 255 -7.92 6.31 9.11
CA PRO A 255 -8.73 6.36 7.91
C PRO A 255 -7.95 7.21 6.91
N ALA A 256 -7.98 6.82 5.64
CA ALA A 256 -7.46 7.69 4.59
C ALA A 256 -8.14 9.05 4.82
N ALA A 257 -7.39 9.98 5.39
CA ALA A 257 -7.93 11.28 5.73
C ALA A 257 -8.51 11.86 4.44
N ALA A 258 -9.65 12.51 4.52
CA ALA A 258 -10.13 13.36 3.43
C ALA A 258 -8.93 14.17 2.92
N PRO A 259 -8.75 14.36 1.60
CA PRO A 259 -7.58 15.02 1.07
C PRO A 259 -7.31 16.29 1.87
N THR A 260 -6.22 16.31 2.61
CA THR A 260 -5.85 17.49 3.41
C THR A 260 -5.67 18.63 2.44
N ALA A 261 -6.35 19.75 2.67
CA ALA A 261 -6.25 20.91 1.79
C ALA A 261 -4.79 21.26 1.54
N THR A 262 -4.41 21.35 0.28
CA THR A 262 -3.05 21.71 -0.10
C THR A 262 -2.84 23.19 0.21
N THR A 263 -1.86 23.49 1.05
CA THR A 263 -1.42 24.84 1.38
C THR A 263 0.09 24.95 1.16
N SER A 264 0.65 26.15 1.28
CA SER A 264 2.08 26.35 1.11
C SER A 264 2.65 27.35 2.09
N GLU A 265 3.92 27.19 2.43
CA GLU A 265 4.75 28.11 3.21
C GLU A 265 5.94 28.60 2.34
N LYS A 266 6.16 29.90 2.27
CA LYS A 266 7.40 30.44 1.66
C LYS A 266 8.54 30.30 2.65
N LEU A 267 9.57 29.53 2.28
CA LEU A 267 10.76 29.25 3.12
C LEU A 267 11.90 30.22 2.83
N GLY A 268 11.98 30.70 1.61
CA GLY A 268 13.00 31.62 1.10
C GLY A 268 12.53 32.21 -0.21
N ASP A 269 13.37 33.04 -0.84
CA ASP A 269 13.04 33.55 -2.16
C ASP A 269 13.11 32.42 -3.17
N GLY A 270 11.98 32.17 -3.88
CA GLY A 270 11.86 31.05 -4.81
C GLY A 270 11.81 29.65 -4.16
N VAL A 271 11.69 29.52 -2.84
CA VAL A 271 11.65 28.22 -2.14
C VAL A 271 10.36 28.10 -1.35
N TYR A 272 9.59 27.04 -1.61
CA TYR A 272 8.27 26.82 -1.03
C TYR A 272 8.12 25.40 -0.47
N LEU A 273 7.54 25.28 0.72
CA LEU A 273 7.07 24.02 1.27
C LEU A 273 5.58 23.86 0.94
N ILE A 274 5.23 22.78 0.27
CA ILE A 274 3.86 22.41 -0.07
C ILE A 274 3.37 21.41 0.97
N LEU A 275 2.35 21.81 1.73
CA LEU A 275 1.73 21.10 2.83
C LEU A 275 0.48 20.34 2.36
N GLY A 276 0.05 19.33 3.14
CA GLY A 276 -1.18 18.58 2.84
C GLY A 276 -0.99 17.07 2.98
N GLY A 277 -0.66 16.61 4.18
CA GLY A 277 -0.27 15.23 4.50
C GLY A 277 1.24 15.07 4.43
N TYR A 278 1.78 14.60 3.29
CA TYR A 278 3.23 14.55 3.06
C TYR A 278 3.74 15.89 2.54
N GLY A 279 4.88 16.35 3.07
CA GLY A 279 5.54 17.57 2.64
C GLY A 279 6.27 17.37 1.31
N ALA A 280 6.29 18.44 0.48
CA ALA A 280 7.12 18.51 -0.72
C ALA A 280 7.73 19.90 -0.86
N LEU A 281 8.94 20.03 -1.39
CA LEU A 281 9.53 21.34 -1.72
C LEU A 281 9.32 21.65 -3.19
N ALA A 282 9.03 22.91 -3.49
CA ALA A 282 9.14 23.48 -4.85
C ALA A 282 10.20 24.57 -4.86
N VAL A 283 11.17 24.46 -5.77
CA VAL A 283 12.28 25.41 -5.93
C VAL A 283 12.25 26.02 -7.30
N ASP A 284 12.24 27.34 -7.34
CA ASP A 284 12.19 28.17 -8.55
C ASP A 284 13.58 28.33 -9.16
N MET A 285 13.93 27.50 -10.15
CA MET A 285 15.14 27.67 -10.93
C MET A 285 14.90 28.66 -12.07
N THR A 286 15.96 29.17 -12.69
CA THR A 286 15.92 30.22 -13.73
C THR A 286 14.89 29.94 -14.84
N ASP A 287 14.79 28.70 -15.33
CA ASP A 287 13.92 28.31 -16.45
C ASP A 287 12.99 27.11 -16.16
N HIS A 288 12.97 26.61 -14.93
CA HIS A 288 12.18 25.44 -14.55
C HIS A 288 11.95 25.37 -13.05
N ILE A 289 11.07 24.45 -12.66
CA ILE A 289 10.80 24.08 -11.27
C ILE A 289 11.47 22.74 -10.97
N VAL A 290 12.10 22.65 -9.79
CA VAL A 290 12.48 21.37 -9.17
C VAL A 290 11.51 21.09 -8.02
N VAL A 291 10.86 19.93 -8.05
CA VAL A 291 10.06 19.46 -6.90
C VAL A 291 10.86 18.38 -6.17
N VAL A 292 10.92 18.46 -4.85
CA VAL A 292 11.49 17.40 -4.01
C VAL A 292 10.36 16.70 -3.30
N GLU A 293 10.22 15.43 -3.56
CA GLU A 293 9.23 14.45 -3.14
C GLU A 293 8.02 14.33 -4.07
N GLY A 294 7.70 13.08 -4.46
CA GLY A 294 6.53 12.69 -5.26
C GLY A 294 5.61 11.75 -4.47
N PRO A 295 4.91 12.29 -3.43
CA PRO A 295 4.40 11.47 -2.34
C PRO A 295 3.09 10.74 -2.65
N GLN A 296 2.86 9.67 -1.92
CA GLN A 296 1.63 8.91 -1.70
C GLN A 296 0.98 8.30 -2.96
N ASN A 297 0.37 9.11 -3.80
CA ASN A 297 -0.43 8.69 -4.95
C ASN A 297 -0.59 9.82 -5.96
N ASP A 298 -1.20 9.52 -7.11
CA ASP A 298 -1.43 10.48 -8.17
C ASP A 298 -2.24 11.70 -7.70
N GLN A 299 -3.28 11.49 -6.87
CA GLN A 299 -4.11 12.61 -6.39
C GLN A 299 -3.27 13.60 -5.57
N ARG A 300 -2.40 13.12 -4.68
CA ARG A 300 -1.51 14.00 -3.90
C ARG A 300 -0.44 14.64 -4.78
N ALA A 301 0.13 13.90 -5.69
CA ALA A 301 1.12 14.43 -6.65
C ALA A 301 0.52 15.51 -7.55
N ASP A 302 -0.70 15.32 -8.04
CA ASP A 302 -1.43 16.33 -8.82
C ASP A 302 -1.64 17.62 -8.04
N ALA A 303 -1.99 17.51 -6.76
CA ALA A 303 -2.14 18.67 -5.89
C ALA A 303 -0.80 19.41 -5.68
N VAL A 304 0.30 18.67 -5.51
CA VAL A 304 1.67 19.25 -5.43
C VAL A 304 2.06 19.92 -6.75
N ILE A 305 1.81 19.28 -7.88
CA ILE A 305 2.10 19.83 -9.22
C ILE A 305 1.32 21.12 -9.44
N ALA A 306 0.02 21.12 -9.14
CA ALA A 306 -0.84 22.30 -9.31
C ALA A 306 -0.36 23.47 -8.43
N GLU A 307 -0.05 23.19 -7.16
CA GLU A 307 0.42 24.21 -6.23
C GLU A 307 1.80 24.76 -6.61
N ALA A 308 2.75 23.89 -7.01
CA ALA A 308 4.06 24.33 -7.48
C ALA A 308 3.95 25.27 -8.70
N LYS A 309 3.11 24.94 -9.68
CA LYS A 309 2.85 25.81 -10.86
C LYS A 309 2.11 27.10 -10.50
N ARG A 310 1.26 27.09 -9.49
CA ARG A 310 0.58 28.30 -8.98
C ARG A 310 1.57 29.26 -8.31
N LEU A 311 2.51 28.70 -7.52
CA LEU A 311 3.53 29.48 -6.81
C LEU A 311 4.63 30.02 -7.75
N ILE A 312 4.96 29.22 -8.77
CA ILE A 312 6.03 29.51 -9.74
C ILE A 312 5.44 29.44 -11.16
N PRO A 313 4.74 30.49 -11.60
CA PRO A 313 4.03 30.47 -12.86
C PRO A 313 4.99 30.51 -14.07
N ASN A 314 4.50 30.01 -15.21
CA ASN A 314 5.16 30.05 -16.51
C ASN A 314 6.46 29.22 -16.62
N LYS A 315 6.71 28.30 -15.69
CA LYS A 315 7.85 27.39 -15.74
C LYS A 315 7.41 25.92 -15.70
N PRO A 316 8.02 25.04 -16.49
CA PRO A 316 7.74 23.60 -16.41
C PRO A 316 8.39 23.00 -15.17
N ILE A 317 7.78 21.94 -14.63
CA ILE A 317 8.45 21.07 -13.66
C ILE A 317 9.39 20.16 -14.46
N ARG A 318 10.70 20.44 -14.39
CA ARG A 318 11.72 19.68 -15.12
C ARG A 318 12.18 18.45 -14.35
N TYR A 319 12.26 18.56 -13.03
CA TYR A 319 12.76 17.50 -12.16
C TYR A 319 11.80 17.25 -10.99
N VAL A 320 11.61 15.96 -10.69
CA VAL A 320 11.10 15.52 -9.41
C VAL A 320 12.18 14.67 -8.73
N VAL A 321 12.56 15.03 -7.52
CA VAL A 321 13.50 14.27 -6.69
C VAL A 321 12.70 13.30 -5.84
N ASN A 322 13.01 12.02 -5.93
CA ASN A 322 12.47 10.98 -5.07
C ASN A 322 13.48 10.62 -3.98
N THR A 323 13.10 10.76 -2.73
CA THR A 323 13.98 10.48 -1.59
C THR A 323 14.35 9.00 -1.52
N HIS A 324 13.37 8.09 -1.71
CA HIS A 324 13.60 6.66 -1.74
C HIS A 324 12.42 5.88 -2.37
N ALA A 325 12.53 4.55 -2.49
CA ALA A 325 11.60 3.75 -3.28
C ALA A 325 10.40 3.18 -2.49
N HIS A 326 10.18 3.57 -1.25
CA HIS A 326 8.97 3.15 -0.53
C HIS A 326 7.71 3.70 -1.18
N PHE A 327 6.60 2.96 -1.08
CA PHE A 327 5.42 3.26 -1.88
C PHE A 327 4.75 4.58 -1.53
N ASP A 328 4.83 5.00 -0.29
CA ASP A 328 4.34 6.29 0.18
C ASP A 328 5.18 7.50 -0.28
N HIS A 329 6.41 7.25 -0.78
CA HIS A 329 7.31 8.26 -1.38
C HIS A 329 7.42 8.13 -2.90
N ALA A 330 7.02 7.00 -3.46
CA ALA A 330 7.11 6.72 -4.90
C ALA A 330 5.75 6.76 -5.62
N GLY A 331 4.65 6.71 -4.87
CA GLY A 331 3.31 6.49 -5.42
C GLY A 331 2.80 7.61 -6.32
N GLY A 332 3.33 8.82 -6.18
CA GLY A 332 2.97 9.96 -7.03
C GLY A 332 3.93 10.24 -8.18
N LEU A 333 5.05 9.52 -8.30
CA LEU A 333 6.07 9.82 -9.32
C LEU A 333 5.56 9.71 -10.75
N ARG A 334 4.62 8.82 -11.01
CA ARG A 334 4.04 8.62 -12.34
C ARG A 334 3.26 9.85 -12.82
N ALA A 335 2.61 10.59 -11.93
CA ALA A 335 1.96 11.86 -12.26
C ALA A 335 2.99 12.91 -12.73
N PHE A 336 4.16 13.01 -12.09
CA PHE A 336 5.25 13.89 -12.54
C PHE A 336 5.83 13.47 -13.90
N VAL A 337 5.95 12.17 -14.16
CA VAL A 337 6.38 11.68 -15.49
C VAL A 337 5.33 12.04 -16.54
N ALA A 338 4.04 11.94 -16.23
CA ALA A 338 2.97 12.40 -17.13
C ALA A 338 3.04 13.91 -17.42
N GLU A 339 3.52 14.73 -16.50
CA GLU A 339 3.84 16.16 -16.72
C GLU A 339 5.10 16.37 -17.60
N GLY A 340 5.95 15.36 -17.74
CA GLY A 340 7.21 15.43 -18.51
C GLY A 340 8.45 15.63 -17.65
N ALA A 341 8.33 15.51 -16.33
CA ALA A 341 9.46 15.65 -15.44
C ALA A 341 10.42 14.46 -15.52
N THR A 342 11.71 14.72 -15.37
CA THR A 342 12.75 13.71 -15.16
C THR A 342 12.81 13.34 -13.69
N VAL A 343 12.77 12.06 -13.38
CA VAL A 343 12.90 11.58 -12.00
C VAL A 343 14.37 11.52 -11.60
N ILE A 344 14.71 12.20 -10.52
CA ILE A 344 16.02 12.10 -9.86
C ILE A 344 15.88 11.19 -8.66
N THR A 345 16.66 10.12 -8.61
CA THR A 345 16.62 9.14 -7.51
C THR A 345 17.99 8.50 -7.32
N HIS A 346 18.21 7.82 -6.21
CA HIS A 346 19.45 7.05 -6.02
C HIS A 346 19.57 5.97 -7.09
N GLU A 347 20.81 5.67 -7.52
CA GLU A 347 21.09 4.77 -8.64
C GLU A 347 20.51 3.36 -8.46
N ILE A 348 20.40 2.85 -7.22
CA ILE A 348 19.83 1.52 -6.95
C ILE A 348 18.33 1.45 -7.28
N ASN A 349 17.61 2.57 -7.26
CA ASN A 349 16.16 2.63 -7.48
C ASN A 349 15.79 2.63 -8.97
N LYS A 350 16.66 3.16 -9.85
CA LYS A 350 16.36 3.30 -11.29
C LYS A 350 15.98 1.98 -11.96
N PRO A 351 16.74 0.87 -11.83
CA PRO A 351 16.36 -0.40 -12.46
C PRO A 351 15.01 -0.94 -11.95
N TYR A 352 14.71 -0.69 -10.68
CA TYR A 352 13.43 -1.05 -10.09
C TYR A 352 12.28 -0.30 -10.75
N TYR A 353 12.33 1.02 -10.82
CA TYR A 353 11.31 1.82 -11.50
C TYR A 353 11.14 1.45 -12.97
N GLN A 354 12.25 1.22 -13.70
CA GLN A 354 12.18 0.79 -15.09
C GLN A 354 11.42 -0.54 -15.26
N LYS A 355 11.57 -1.45 -14.30
CA LYS A 355 10.88 -2.74 -14.30
C LYS A 355 9.39 -2.59 -13.97
N ILE A 356 9.05 -1.93 -12.85
CA ILE A 356 7.67 -1.89 -12.37
C ILE A 356 6.78 -0.98 -13.23
N TRP A 357 7.31 0.09 -13.82
CA TRP A 357 6.53 0.99 -14.67
C TRP A 357 6.24 0.41 -16.07
N ALA A 358 6.78 -0.77 -16.39
CA ALA A 358 6.36 -1.56 -17.55
C ALA A 358 5.07 -2.38 -17.29
N ASN A 359 4.63 -2.48 -16.04
CA ASN A 359 3.39 -3.17 -15.69
C ASN A 359 2.16 -2.39 -16.17
N SER A 360 1.06 -3.12 -16.40
CA SER A 360 -0.22 -2.51 -16.76
C SER A 360 -0.84 -1.75 -15.58
N HIS A 361 -1.61 -0.70 -15.90
CA HIS A 361 -2.47 0.05 -14.99
C HIS A 361 -3.86 0.13 -15.63
N THR A 362 -4.56 -1.00 -15.71
CA THR A 362 -5.85 -1.10 -16.41
C THR A 362 -7.03 -1.09 -15.45
N LEU A 363 -6.83 -1.51 -14.20
CA LEU A 363 -7.88 -1.51 -13.17
C LEU A 363 -8.22 -0.08 -12.73
N SER A 364 -7.20 0.75 -12.58
CA SER A 364 -7.33 2.18 -12.24
C SER A 364 -6.30 2.98 -13.06
N PRO A 365 -6.60 3.31 -14.34
CA PRO A 365 -5.64 3.99 -15.20
C PRO A 365 -5.29 5.39 -14.70
N ASP A 366 -4.02 5.59 -14.33
CA ASP A 366 -3.45 6.88 -13.97
C ASP A 366 -3.19 7.77 -15.21
N LYS A 367 -2.76 9.01 -15.02
CA LYS A 367 -2.46 9.93 -16.13
C LYS A 367 -1.39 9.40 -17.08
N LEU A 368 -0.37 8.72 -16.55
CA LEU A 368 0.69 8.16 -17.37
C LEU A 368 0.21 6.96 -18.20
N ALA A 369 -0.74 6.16 -17.68
CA ALA A 369 -1.38 5.08 -18.43
C ALA A 369 -2.33 5.62 -19.52
N GLN A 370 -3.04 6.72 -19.24
CA GLN A 370 -3.95 7.38 -20.20
C GLN A 370 -3.21 8.11 -21.32
N ALA A 371 -2.05 8.74 -21.01
CA ALA A 371 -1.21 9.45 -21.96
C ALA A 371 0.27 9.03 -21.78
N PRO A 372 0.67 7.87 -22.32
CA PRO A 372 1.98 7.30 -22.08
C PRO A 372 3.14 8.21 -22.49
N LYS A 373 4.08 8.41 -21.57
CA LYS A 373 5.36 9.06 -21.82
C LYS A 373 6.49 8.14 -21.35
N LYS A 374 7.61 8.18 -22.06
CA LYS A 374 8.82 7.43 -21.67
C LYS A 374 9.44 8.09 -20.44
N PRO A 375 9.60 7.36 -19.31
CA PRO A 375 10.23 7.90 -18.13
C PRO A 375 11.71 8.27 -18.39
N ALA A 376 12.11 9.46 -17.96
CA ALA A 376 13.50 9.90 -17.94
C ALA A 376 14.03 9.86 -16.51
N PHE A 377 15.29 9.43 -16.34
CA PHE A 377 15.93 9.32 -15.04
C PHE A 377 17.29 10.00 -15.02
N LYS A 378 17.58 10.71 -13.92
CA LYS A 378 18.90 11.14 -13.53
C LYS A 378 19.24 10.49 -12.19
N THR A 379 20.37 9.83 -12.06
CA THR A 379 20.73 9.09 -10.86
C THR A 379 21.71 9.85 -9.98
N VAL A 380 21.59 9.61 -8.68
CA VAL A 380 22.51 10.08 -7.66
C VAL A 380 23.27 8.87 -7.13
N GLY A 381 24.60 8.94 -7.14
CA GLY A 381 25.47 8.09 -6.32
C GLY A 381 25.64 8.74 -4.94
N GLU A 382 26.83 9.18 -4.60
CA GLU A 382 27.10 9.82 -3.30
C GLU A 382 26.56 11.26 -3.21
N LYS A 383 26.69 12.06 -4.30
CA LYS A 383 26.25 13.46 -4.35
C LYS A 383 25.82 13.86 -5.76
N LEU A 384 24.81 14.72 -5.84
CA LEU A 384 24.46 15.46 -7.05
C LEU A 384 24.11 16.91 -6.67
N VAL A 385 24.59 17.87 -7.43
CA VAL A 385 24.25 19.29 -7.25
C VAL A 385 23.39 19.76 -8.42
N LEU A 386 22.25 20.35 -8.11
CA LEU A 386 21.38 21.08 -9.04
C LEU A 386 21.54 22.56 -8.71
N THR A 387 22.01 23.35 -9.67
CA THR A 387 22.17 24.80 -9.49
C THR A 387 21.95 25.54 -10.79
N ASP A 388 21.45 26.76 -10.67
CA ASP A 388 21.32 27.73 -11.75
C ASP A 388 22.08 29.05 -11.45
N GLY A 389 22.88 29.03 -10.38
CA GLY A 389 23.60 30.20 -9.86
C GLY A 389 22.78 31.03 -8.84
N THR A 390 21.46 30.95 -8.85
CA THR A 390 20.58 31.64 -7.89
C THR A 390 20.17 30.71 -6.75
N HIS A 391 19.75 29.51 -7.11
CA HIS A 391 19.37 28.43 -6.18
C HIS A 391 20.31 27.25 -6.33
N THR A 392 20.50 26.54 -5.23
CA THR A 392 21.31 25.32 -5.18
C THR A 392 20.59 24.29 -4.32
N ILE A 393 20.43 23.09 -4.87
CA ILE A 393 19.96 21.91 -4.16
C ILE A 393 21.08 20.88 -4.22
N GLU A 394 21.57 20.47 -3.07
CA GLU A 394 22.55 19.41 -2.95
C GLU A 394 21.84 18.12 -2.51
N LEU A 395 21.89 17.10 -3.33
CA LEU A 395 21.34 15.78 -3.04
C LEU A 395 22.46 14.89 -2.56
N TYR A 396 22.30 14.30 -1.37
CA TYR A 396 23.29 13.43 -0.76
C TYR A 396 22.71 12.05 -0.48
N HIS A 397 23.50 11.01 -0.75
CA HIS A 397 23.21 9.68 -0.29
C HIS A 397 23.37 9.58 1.23
N MET A 398 22.33 9.14 1.91
CA MET A 398 22.35 8.87 3.34
C MET A 398 22.89 7.46 3.59
N THR A 399 24.07 7.34 4.18
CA THR A 399 24.73 6.07 4.45
C THR A 399 24.37 5.50 5.83
N ASN A 400 24.54 4.18 6.00
CA ASN A 400 24.26 3.48 7.27
C ASN A 400 22.83 3.72 7.79
N PHE A 401 21.87 3.67 6.90
CA PHE A 401 20.46 3.90 7.21
C PHE A 401 19.65 2.61 6.99
N GLY A 402 19.22 1.99 8.08
CA GLY A 402 18.53 0.69 8.04
C GLY A 402 17.15 0.71 7.36
N HIS A 403 16.54 1.89 7.18
CA HIS A 403 15.25 2.04 6.56
C HIS A 403 15.28 1.79 5.04
N HIS A 404 16.22 2.44 4.32
CA HIS A 404 16.39 2.25 2.88
C HIS A 404 17.81 2.54 2.40
N ASP A 405 18.42 1.58 1.67
CA ASP A 405 19.82 1.67 1.19
C ASP A 405 20.05 2.80 0.16
N GLY A 406 19.01 3.29 -0.51
CA GLY A 406 19.09 4.38 -1.51
C GLY A 406 18.39 5.65 -1.05
N MET A 407 18.44 5.98 0.24
CA MET A 407 17.87 7.20 0.77
C MET A 407 18.66 8.43 0.34
N LEU A 408 17.96 9.47 -0.15
CA LEU A 408 18.51 10.77 -0.48
C LEU A 408 18.06 11.84 0.52
N LEU A 409 19.00 12.67 0.93
CA LEU A 409 18.77 13.93 1.62
C LEU A 409 18.84 15.07 0.60
N ALA A 410 17.95 16.07 0.70
CA ALA A 410 18.00 17.26 -0.12
C ALA A 410 18.32 18.48 0.75
N TYR A 411 19.49 19.08 0.52
CA TYR A 411 20.00 20.23 1.29
C TYR A 411 20.01 21.49 0.44
N LEU A 412 19.47 22.59 0.96
CA LEU A 412 19.50 23.92 0.39
C LEU A 412 20.48 24.78 1.22
N PRO A 413 21.72 24.95 0.76
CA PRO A 413 22.78 25.56 1.58
C PRO A 413 22.56 27.03 1.90
N LYS A 414 21.97 27.81 0.99
CA LYS A 414 21.65 29.23 1.21
C LYS A 414 20.58 29.42 2.29
N GLU A 415 19.56 28.59 2.27
CA GLU A 415 18.44 28.61 3.20
C GLU A 415 18.73 27.83 4.50
N LYS A 416 19.79 27.01 4.51
CA LYS A 416 20.16 26.08 5.62
C LYS A 416 19.05 25.11 5.95
N ILE A 417 18.34 24.63 4.91
CA ILE A 417 17.20 23.73 5.01
C ILE A 417 17.63 22.33 4.56
N LEU A 418 17.26 21.33 5.34
CA LEU A 418 17.40 19.91 5.00
C LEU A 418 16.02 19.28 4.87
N LEU A 419 15.65 18.78 3.69
CA LEU A 419 14.53 17.87 3.53
C LEU A 419 15.02 16.43 3.67
N GLU A 420 14.32 15.66 4.47
CA GLU A 420 14.55 14.24 4.69
C GLU A 420 13.22 13.47 4.74
N ALA A 421 13.27 12.15 4.56
CA ALA A 421 12.13 11.27 4.67
C ALA A 421 12.46 10.09 5.61
N ASP A 422 11.54 9.77 6.51
CA ASP A 422 11.60 8.62 7.43
C ASP A 422 12.81 8.52 8.36
N ALA A 423 13.74 9.48 8.29
CA ALA A 423 14.90 9.49 9.18
C ALA A 423 14.61 10.19 10.51
N PHE A 424 13.77 11.24 10.47
CA PHE A 424 13.25 11.89 11.67
C PHE A 424 11.75 12.18 11.49
N ASN A 425 10.92 11.38 12.11
CA ASN A 425 9.48 11.60 12.17
C ASN A 425 9.14 12.26 13.51
N PRO A 426 8.98 13.60 13.53
CA PRO A 426 8.77 14.31 14.78
C PRO A 426 7.43 13.92 15.40
N PRO A 427 7.32 13.75 16.73
CA PRO A 427 6.09 13.42 17.40
C PRO A 427 5.06 14.56 17.25
N ALA A 428 3.79 14.28 17.55
CA ALA A 428 2.71 15.25 17.45
C ALA A 428 2.93 16.51 18.32
N GLN A 429 3.74 16.41 19.38
CA GLN A 429 4.13 17.54 20.24
C GLN A 429 5.65 17.62 20.32
N VAL A 430 6.15 18.84 20.51
CA VAL A 430 7.60 19.07 20.73
C VAL A 430 8.08 18.28 21.92
N LEU A 431 9.21 17.59 21.77
CA LEU A 431 9.82 16.83 22.84
C LEU A 431 10.29 17.77 23.98
N THR A 432 9.76 17.57 25.17
CA THR A 432 10.20 18.28 26.37
C THR A 432 11.39 17.60 27.05
N GLN A 433 11.56 16.30 26.82
CA GLN A 433 12.66 15.48 27.34
C GLN A 433 13.10 14.44 26.31
N THR A 434 14.26 13.87 26.48
CA THR A 434 14.76 12.75 25.67
C THR A 434 13.81 11.55 25.77
N PRO A 435 13.43 10.92 24.66
CA PRO A 435 12.64 9.70 24.70
C PRO A 435 13.37 8.56 25.45
N ALA A 436 12.61 7.74 26.18
CA ALA A 436 13.17 6.56 26.86
C ALA A 436 13.83 5.57 25.89
N THR A 437 13.34 5.53 24.64
CA THR A 437 13.94 4.72 23.57
C THR A 437 14.31 5.64 22.41
N ILE A 438 15.60 5.64 22.08
CA ILE A 438 16.13 6.46 20.98
C ILE A 438 16.00 5.68 19.67
N SER A 439 15.38 6.32 18.68
CA SER A 439 15.26 5.72 17.33
C SER A 439 16.65 5.65 16.66
N PRO A 440 17.05 4.48 16.14
CA PRO A 440 18.29 4.36 15.36
C PRO A 440 18.22 5.20 14.06
N TYR A 441 17.04 5.50 13.55
CA TYR A 441 16.87 6.35 12.38
C TYR A 441 17.26 7.80 12.67
N ASN A 442 16.82 8.34 13.81
CA ASN A 442 17.19 9.69 14.25
C ASN A 442 18.72 9.81 14.45
N GLN A 443 19.34 8.77 15.06
CA GLN A 443 20.79 8.72 15.23
C GLN A 443 21.54 8.70 13.90
N SER A 444 21.03 7.93 12.94
CA SER A 444 21.62 7.86 11.60
C SER A 444 21.52 9.19 10.85
N LEU A 445 20.38 9.91 10.95
CA LEU A 445 20.25 11.25 10.36
C LEU A 445 21.27 12.21 10.96
N ALA A 446 21.37 12.30 12.28
CA ALA A 446 22.32 13.19 12.95
C ALA A 446 23.78 12.88 12.55
N ALA A 447 24.15 11.59 12.49
CA ALA A 447 25.48 11.16 12.05
C ALA A 447 25.78 11.54 10.59
N ASN A 448 24.78 11.46 9.68
CA ASN A 448 24.96 11.89 8.30
C ASN A 448 25.07 13.42 8.16
N ILE A 449 24.30 14.21 8.92
CA ILE A 449 24.43 15.66 8.95
C ILE A 449 25.85 16.05 9.39
N GLU A 450 26.37 15.42 10.44
CA GLU A 450 27.73 15.62 10.95
C GLU A 450 28.79 15.20 9.91
N ARG A 451 28.69 13.99 9.37
CA ARG A 451 29.60 13.46 8.34
C ARG A 451 29.69 14.37 7.13
N LEU A 452 28.57 14.91 6.67
CA LEU A 452 28.47 15.78 5.51
C LEU A 452 28.78 17.24 5.85
N LYS A 453 28.98 17.58 7.11
CA LYS A 453 29.24 18.94 7.63
C LYS A 453 28.16 19.94 7.17
N LEU A 454 26.89 19.55 7.22
CA LEU A 454 25.79 20.40 6.80
C LEU A 454 25.43 21.40 7.93
N ASP A 455 25.33 22.69 7.58
CA ASP A 455 24.86 23.74 8.48
C ASP A 455 23.33 23.84 8.39
N VAL A 456 22.64 22.96 9.13
CA VAL A 456 21.18 22.83 9.10
C VAL A 456 20.55 23.67 10.20
N GLN A 457 19.66 24.60 9.84
CA GLN A 457 18.84 25.36 10.77
C GLN A 457 17.40 24.84 10.84
N ARG A 458 16.88 24.33 9.72
CA ARG A 458 15.54 23.77 9.64
C ARG A 458 15.57 22.41 8.97
N ILE A 459 14.88 21.44 9.57
CA ILE A 459 14.59 20.14 8.98
C ILE A 459 13.16 20.18 8.42
N ILE A 460 12.99 19.69 7.21
CA ILE A 460 11.67 19.45 6.60
C ILE A 460 11.49 17.93 6.54
N PRO A 461 10.80 17.33 7.50
CA PRO A 461 10.43 15.93 7.40
C PRO A 461 9.30 15.79 6.38
N VAL A 462 9.38 14.82 5.47
CA VAL A 462 8.30 14.55 4.53
C VAL A 462 7.03 14.13 5.30
N HIS A 463 7.19 13.38 6.37
CA HIS A 463 6.13 13.11 7.34
C HIS A 463 6.01 14.28 8.32
N LEU A 464 5.26 15.29 7.91
CA LEU A 464 5.09 16.51 8.69
C LEU A 464 4.48 16.23 10.08
N PRO A 465 4.91 16.94 11.13
CA PRO A 465 4.24 16.88 12.43
C PRO A 465 2.79 17.38 12.31
N ALA A 466 1.90 16.81 13.13
CA ALA A 466 0.45 17.08 13.03
C ALA A 466 0.07 18.56 13.19
N ASP A 467 0.89 19.35 13.88
CA ASP A 467 0.73 20.80 14.08
C ASP A 467 1.44 21.64 13.01
N ASN A 468 2.07 21.02 12.02
CA ASN A 468 2.86 21.66 10.95
C ASN A 468 3.95 22.63 11.45
N ARG A 469 4.45 22.45 12.69
CA ARG A 469 5.49 23.32 13.26
C ARG A 469 6.79 23.23 12.51
N LYS A 470 7.64 24.22 12.69
CA LYS A 470 9.02 24.20 12.24
C LYS A 470 9.81 23.20 13.05
N VAL A 471 10.40 22.22 12.38
CA VAL A 471 11.31 21.23 12.98
C VAL A 471 12.74 21.73 12.86
N THR A 472 13.52 21.62 13.96
CA THR A 472 14.88 22.17 14.05
C THR A 472 15.90 21.11 14.44
N MET A 473 17.19 21.42 14.26
CA MET A 473 18.28 20.58 14.75
C MET A 473 18.21 20.37 16.27
N THR A 474 17.77 21.36 17.04
CA THR A 474 17.59 21.23 18.49
C THR A 474 16.60 20.11 18.83
N GLU A 475 15.51 19.98 18.07
CA GLU A 475 14.53 18.92 18.27
C GLU A 475 15.10 17.54 17.94
N LEU A 476 15.85 17.43 16.84
CA LEU A 476 16.55 16.19 16.48
C LEU A 476 17.60 15.81 17.54
N MET A 477 18.41 16.77 18.00
CA MET A 477 19.43 16.52 19.03
C MET A 477 18.79 16.06 20.34
N LYS A 478 17.66 16.64 20.72
CA LYS A 478 16.89 16.18 21.89
C LYS A 478 16.34 14.77 21.68
N ALA A 479 15.85 14.45 20.48
CA ALA A 479 15.34 13.12 20.16
C ALA A 479 16.40 12.01 20.23
N ILE A 480 17.70 12.37 20.14
CA ILE A 480 18.82 11.43 20.28
C ILE A 480 19.58 11.57 21.60
N GLY A 481 19.08 12.35 22.56
CA GLY A 481 19.67 12.52 23.87
C GLY A 481 20.95 13.38 23.91
N LYS A 482 21.11 14.29 22.96
CA LYS A 482 22.27 15.21 22.84
C LYS A 482 21.86 16.69 22.93
N GLY A 483 20.63 16.99 23.33
CA GLY A 483 20.04 18.34 23.40
C GLY A 483 19.85 18.83 24.84
#